data_bc49ecb44a0686f9a68af0a8f5d1ece1
#
_entry.id   bc49ecb44a0686f9a68af0a8f5d1ece1
#
_cell.length_a   1.000
_cell.length_b   1.000
_cell.length_c   1.000
_cell.angle_alpha   90.00
_cell.angle_beta   90.00
_cell.angle_gamma   90.00
#
_symmetry.space_group_name_H-M   'P 1'
#
loop_
_entity.id
_entity.type
_entity.pdbx_description
1 polymer ?
#
loop_
_entity_poly.entity_id
_entity_poly.type
_entity_poly.pdbx_seq_one_letter_code
_entity_poly.pdbx_strand_id
1 'polypeptide(L)'
;LFRSLADRHGATEFLGYDADEAEGAILALVIDGAEVDGATEGQQVGIVVNQSPFYAESGGQVGDRGLIKTETGAARVTDTRKSGNLFIHMAEVTTGRIGRGQGAVLSVDAARRGAIRANHSATHLLNEALRAALGAHVAQKGSLNADDRLRFDFSHGKALSADELAQVEAEVN
;
A
#
# COMPACT_ATOMS: atom_id res chain seq x y z
N LEU A 1 14.51 -6.87 -13.45
CA LEU A 1 14.02 -5.61 -13.99
C LEU A 1 13.85 -4.53 -12.90
N PHE A 2 13.04 -4.73 -11.87
CA PHE A 2 12.79 -3.70 -10.86
C PHE A 2 14.04 -3.31 -10.04
N ARG A 3 14.96 -4.25 -9.79
CA ARG A 3 16.25 -3.92 -9.18
C ARG A 3 17.06 -2.99 -10.09
N SER A 4 17.12 -3.28 -11.39
CA SER A 4 17.77 -2.43 -12.37
C SER A 4 17.13 -1.05 -12.49
N LEU A 5 15.78 -0.97 -12.37
CA LEU A 5 15.07 0.31 -12.32
C LEU A 5 15.43 1.09 -11.04
N ALA A 6 15.49 0.44 -9.90
CA ALA A 6 15.91 1.06 -8.64
C ALA A 6 17.35 1.59 -8.72
N ASP A 7 18.26 0.84 -9.34
CA ASP A 7 19.65 1.27 -9.53
C ASP A 7 19.77 2.49 -10.45
N ARG A 8 18.91 2.61 -11.48
CA ARG A 8 18.90 3.72 -12.43
C ARG A 8 18.18 4.98 -11.93
N HIS A 9 17.08 4.81 -11.21
CA HIS A 9 16.18 5.93 -10.84
C HIS A 9 16.24 6.29 -9.36
N GLY A 10 16.86 5.44 -8.53
CA GLY A 10 16.93 5.64 -7.09
C GLY A 10 15.62 5.32 -6.38
N ALA A 11 15.44 5.90 -5.21
CA ALA A 11 14.24 5.73 -4.39
C ALA A 11 13.09 6.61 -4.89
N THR A 12 11.85 6.12 -4.73
CA THR A 12 10.66 6.96 -4.85
C THR A 12 10.53 7.78 -3.56
N GLU A 13 10.38 9.10 -3.67
CA GLU A 13 10.08 9.97 -2.54
C GLU A 13 8.62 9.76 -2.11
N PHE A 14 8.41 9.41 -0.84
CA PHE A 14 7.07 9.19 -0.31
C PHE A 14 6.49 10.47 0.31
N LEU A 15 5.40 10.97 -0.26
CA LEU A 15 4.71 12.20 0.14
C LEU A 15 3.41 11.94 0.93
N GLY A 16 3.03 10.68 1.12
CA GLY A 16 1.73 10.28 1.64
C GLY A 16 1.52 10.46 3.14
N TYR A 17 2.51 10.98 3.89
CA TYR A 17 2.29 11.38 5.28
C TYR A 17 1.41 12.63 5.37
N ASP A 18 1.60 13.58 4.45
CA ASP A 18 0.99 14.90 4.49
C ASP A 18 -0.02 15.14 3.37
N ALA A 19 -0.04 14.29 2.33
CA ALA A 19 -0.86 14.51 1.14
C ALA A 19 -1.49 13.21 0.60
N ASP A 20 -2.73 13.30 0.17
CA ASP A 20 -3.43 12.26 -0.58
C ASP A 20 -3.33 12.48 -2.10
N GLU A 21 -2.83 13.64 -2.53
CA GLU A 21 -2.58 13.97 -3.93
C GLU A 21 -1.22 14.66 -4.08
N ALA A 22 -0.50 14.33 -5.14
CA ALA A 22 0.77 14.96 -5.47
C ALA A 22 1.04 14.89 -6.99
N GLU A 23 1.86 15.80 -7.46
CA GLU A 23 2.43 15.73 -8.80
C GLU A 23 3.70 14.89 -8.81
N GLY A 24 3.98 14.24 -9.94
CA GLY A 24 5.19 13.46 -10.15
C GLY A 24 5.50 13.29 -11.62
N ALA A 25 6.66 12.72 -11.91
CA ALA A 25 7.09 12.39 -13.27
C ALA A 25 7.17 10.87 -13.44
N ILE A 26 6.64 10.35 -14.54
CA ILE A 26 6.72 8.94 -14.90
C ILE A 26 8.13 8.62 -15.37
N LEU A 27 8.86 7.83 -14.60
CA LEU A 27 10.24 7.42 -14.88
C LEU A 27 10.31 6.18 -15.75
N ALA A 28 9.43 5.20 -15.51
CA ALA A 28 9.38 3.96 -16.24
C ALA A 28 7.98 3.37 -16.25
N LEU A 29 7.69 2.59 -17.29
CA LEU A 29 6.49 1.79 -17.47
C LEU A 29 6.90 0.35 -17.74
N VAL A 30 6.22 -0.61 -17.10
CA VAL A 30 6.52 -2.04 -17.23
C VAL A 30 5.26 -2.81 -17.59
N ILE A 31 5.29 -3.56 -18.69
CA ILE A 31 4.23 -4.49 -19.12
C ILE A 31 4.85 -5.86 -19.31
N ASP A 32 4.26 -6.89 -18.73
CA ASP A 32 4.68 -8.31 -18.84
C ASP A 32 6.20 -8.51 -18.57
N GLY A 33 6.72 -7.79 -17.58
CA GLY A 33 8.13 -7.88 -17.18
C GLY A 33 9.11 -7.18 -18.11
N ALA A 34 8.64 -6.39 -19.07
CA ALA A 34 9.46 -5.58 -19.98
C ALA A 34 9.19 -4.08 -19.80
N GLU A 35 10.25 -3.27 -19.87
CA GLU A 35 10.13 -1.83 -19.88
C GLU A 35 9.60 -1.35 -21.24
N VAL A 36 8.62 -0.46 -21.22
CA VAL A 36 7.96 0.09 -22.42
C VAL A 36 7.94 1.63 -22.38
N ASP A 37 7.81 2.27 -23.55
CA ASP A 37 7.73 3.73 -23.64
C ASP A 37 6.33 4.28 -23.40
N GLY A 38 5.30 3.46 -23.45
CA GLY A 38 3.93 3.86 -23.21
C GLY A 38 2.98 2.70 -23.04
N ALA A 39 1.83 2.98 -22.45
CA ALA A 39 0.73 2.05 -22.27
C ALA A 39 -0.59 2.71 -22.71
N THR A 40 -1.47 1.92 -23.31
CA THR A 40 -2.76 2.39 -23.85
C THR A 40 -3.93 1.74 -23.09
N GLU A 41 -5.12 2.29 -23.31
CA GLU A 41 -6.36 1.85 -22.70
C GLU A 41 -6.52 0.32 -22.69
N GLY A 42 -6.91 -0.24 -21.53
CA GLY A 42 -7.09 -1.67 -21.29
C GLY A 42 -5.80 -2.43 -20.89
N GLN A 43 -4.62 -1.83 -21.02
CA GLN A 43 -3.37 -2.50 -20.63
C GLN A 43 -3.13 -2.42 -19.13
N GLN A 44 -2.65 -3.55 -18.57
CA GLN A 44 -2.09 -3.61 -17.22
C GLN A 44 -0.64 -3.17 -17.26
N VAL A 45 -0.26 -2.25 -16.37
CA VAL A 45 1.06 -1.63 -16.39
C VAL A 45 1.56 -1.37 -14.97
N GLY A 46 2.84 -1.61 -14.73
CA GLY A 46 3.55 -1.11 -13.55
C GLY A 46 4.11 0.27 -13.83
N ILE A 47 3.70 1.27 -13.06
CA ILE A 47 4.11 2.67 -13.22
C ILE A 47 5.10 3.02 -12.12
N VAL A 48 6.27 3.52 -12.51
CA VAL A 48 7.31 4.02 -11.61
C VAL A 48 7.40 5.53 -11.75
N VAL A 49 7.36 6.23 -10.63
CA VAL A 49 7.40 7.71 -10.56
C VAL A 49 8.52 8.16 -9.61
N ASN A 50 8.98 9.41 -9.75
CA ASN A 50 10.02 9.98 -8.89
C ASN A 50 9.54 10.20 -7.45
N GLN A 51 8.27 10.58 -7.28
CA GLN A 51 7.65 10.85 -5.98
C GLN A 51 6.17 10.44 -6.01
N SER A 52 5.62 10.03 -4.87
CA SER A 52 4.27 9.48 -4.81
C SER A 52 3.61 9.66 -3.44
N PRO A 53 2.31 10.00 -3.39
CA PRO A 53 1.54 9.97 -2.15
C PRO A 53 1.05 8.55 -1.80
N PHE A 54 1.22 7.57 -2.68
CA PHE A 54 0.77 6.18 -2.49
C PHE A 54 1.68 5.43 -1.52
N TYR A 55 1.11 4.85 -0.46
CA TYR A 55 1.82 3.92 0.40
C TYR A 55 2.05 2.60 -0.33
N ALA A 56 3.28 2.18 -0.41
CA ALA A 56 3.62 0.87 -0.98
C ALA A 56 3.58 -0.20 0.09
N GLU A 57 2.98 -1.35 -0.23
CA GLU A 57 2.81 -2.49 0.68
C GLU A 57 4.08 -2.76 1.48
N SER A 58 3.95 -2.72 2.80
CA SER A 58 5.05 -2.95 3.74
C SER A 58 4.52 -3.21 5.14
N GLY A 59 5.24 -3.99 5.94
CA GLY A 59 4.94 -4.17 7.36
C GLY A 59 3.54 -4.73 7.67
N GLY A 60 2.95 -5.48 6.73
CA GLY A 60 1.61 -6.04 6.88
C GLY A 60 0.48 -5.10 6.47
N GLN A 61 0.77 -3.84 6.13
CA GLN A 61 -0.22 -2.93 5.56
C GLN A 61 -0.25 -3.05 4.04
N VAL A 62 -1.44 -3.22 3.46
CA VAL A 62 -1.65 -3.28 2.01
C VAL A 62 -1.30 -1.95 1.32
N GLY A 63 -0.93 -2.02 0.05
CA GLY A 63 -0.63 -0.86 -0.77
C GLY A 63 -1.89 -0.02 -1.06
N ASP A 64 -1.67 1.27 -1.26
CA ASP A 64 -2.75 2.18 -1.65
C ASP A 64 -3.24 1.94 -3.06
N ARG A 65 -4.47 2.39 -3.29
CA ARG A 65 -5.15 2.44 -4.58
C ARG A 65 -5.55 3.86 -4.91
N GLY A 66 -5.86 4.12 -6.17
CA GLY A 66 -6.28 5.45 -6.60
C GLY A 66 -6.12 5.66 -8.09
N LEU A 67 -5.79 6.88 -8.49
CA LEU A 67 -5.69 7.30 -9.90
C LEU A 67 -4.34 7.96 -10.18
N ILE A 68 -3.83 7.73 -11.38
CA ILE A 68 -2.72 8.48 -11.98
C ILE A 68 -3.24 9.09 -13.27
N LYS A 69 -3.18 10.41 -13.38
CA LYS A 69 -3.64 11.16 -14.55
C LYS A 69 -2.47 11.89 -15.20
N THR A 70 -2.39 11.82 -16.52
CA THR A 70 -1.47 12.58 -17.34
C THR A 70 -2.27 13.47 -18.31
N GLU A 71 -1.59 14.30 -19.07
CA GLU A 71 -2.22 15.10 -20.12
C GLU A 71 -2.95 14.24 -21.18
N THR A 72 -2.44 13.04 -21.47
CA THR A 72 -2.90 12.20 -22.58
C THR A 72 -3.69 10.96 -22.15
N GLY A 73 -3.82 10.70 -20.85
CA GLY A 73 -4.52 9.51 -20.38
C GLY A 73 -4.60 9.41 -18.87
N ALA A 74 -5.24 8.34 -18.41
CA ALA A 74 -5.38 8.04 -16.99
C ALA A 74 -5.26 6.53 -16.74
N ALA A 75 -4.78 6.18 -15.55
CA ALA A 75 -4.68 4.81 -15.09
C ALA A 75 -5.24 4.68 -13.67
N ARG A 76 -5.97 3.60 -13.42
CA ARG A 76 -6.46 3.20 -12.11
C ARG A 76 -5.42 2.32 -11.43
N VAL A 77 -4.89 2.78 -10.31
CA VAL A 77 -3.96 2.01 -9.49
C VAL A 77 -4.75 1.03 -8.62
N THR A 78 -4.47 -0.25 -8.76
CA THR A 78 -5.13 -1.34 -8.03
C THR A 78 -4.29 -1.84 -6.84
N ASP A 79 -2.98 -1.57 -6.85
CA ASP A 79 -2.05 -1.93 -5.79
C ASP A 79 -0.76 -1.11 -5.91
N THR A 80 -0.07 -0.89 -4.81
CA THR A 80 1.24 -0.23 -4.79
C THR A 80 2.24 -1.09 -4.03
N ARG A 81 3.33 -1.47 -4.69
CA ARG A 81 4.34 -2.41 -4.17
C ARG A 81 5.71 -1.77 -4.09
N LYS A 82 6.59 -2.39 -3.31
CA LYS A 82 8.02 -2.01 -3.21
C LYS A 82 8.93 -3.00 -3.91
N SER A 83 9.97 -2.46 -4.54
CA SER A 83 11.19 -3.19 -4.87
C SER A 83 12.38 -2.39 -4.33
N GLY A 84 12.89 -2.77 -3.17
CA GLY A 84 13.78 -1.92 -2.38
C GLY A 84 13.06 -0.63 -1.95
N ASN A 85 13.59 0.52 -2.32
CA ASN A 85 12.99 1.85 -2.07
C ASN A 85 12.24 2.41 -3.29
N LEU A 86 12.12 1.63 -4.36
CA LEU A 86 11.35 2.00 -5.54
C LEU A 86 9.90 1.56 -5.38
N PHE A 87 8.93 2.48 -5.64
CA PHE A 87 7.51 2.18 -5.62
C PHE A 87 7.02 1.85 -7.03
N ILE A 88 6.22 0.79 -7.12
CA ILE A 88 5.62 0.31 -8.37
C ILE A 88 4.11 0.36 -8.21
N HIS A 89 3.47 1.24 -8.97
CA HIS A 89 2.02 1.39 -9.00
C HIS A 89 1.47 0.41 -10.04
N MET A 90 0.86 -0.68 -9.57
CA MET A 90 0.19 -1.66 -10.42
C MET A 90 -1.14 -1.07 -10.88
N ALA A 91 -1.29 -0.82 -12.16
CA ALA A 91 -2.41 -0.05 -12.69
C ALA A 91 -2.96 -0.63 -13.99
N GLU A 92 -4.20 -0.25 -14.30
CA GLU A 92 -4.84 -0.45 -15.60
C GLU A 92 -5.05 0.92 -16.23
N VAL A 93 -4.62 1.10 -17.48
CA VAL A 93 -4.91 2.31 -18.24
C VAL A 93 -6.41 2.35 -18.56
N THR A 94 -7.13 3.33 -18.04
CA THR A 94 -8.58 3.44 -18.17
C THR A 94 -9.02 4.32 -19.33
N THR A 95 -8.17 5.26 -19.74
CA THR A 95 -8.43 6.15 -20.89
C THR A 95 -7.13 6.60 -21.53
N GLY A 96 -7.12 6.71 -22.85
CA GLY A 96 -6.05 7.31 -23.62
C GLY A 96 -4.73 6.53 -23.57
N ARG A 97 -3.65 7.27 -23.44
CA ARG A 97 -2.29 6.71 -23.39
C ARG A 97 -1.47 7.44 -22.33
N ILE A 98 -0.72 6.67 -21.54
CA ILE A 98 0.31 7.21 -20.65
C ILE A 98 1.70 6.87 -21.19
N GLY A 99 2.66 7.76 -20.99
CA GLY A 99 4.01 7.64 -21.55
C GLY A 99 5.09 7.92 -20.53
N ARG A 100 6.26 7.30 -20.73
CA ARG A 100 7.46 7.62 -19.99
C ARG A 100 7.86 9.08 -20.19
N GLY A 101 8.29 9.75 -19.12
CA GLY A 101 8.69 11.15 -19.13
C GLY A 101 7.55 12.15 -18.96
N GLN A 102 6.28 11.70 -18.94
CA GLN A 102 5.16 12.61 -18.70
C GLN A 102 5.08 13.02 -17.23
N GLY A 103 4.62 14.26 -17.02
CA GLY A 103 4.10 14.70 -15.73
C GLY A 103 2.76 14.02 -15.43
N ALA A 104 2.53 13.71 -14.16
CA ALA A 104 1.31 13.05 -13.72
C ALA A 104 0.81 13.64 -12.40
N VAL A 105 -0.50 13.63 -12.20
CA VAL A 105 -1.16 13.87 -10.93
C VAL A 105 -1.55 12.51 -10.35
N LEU A 106 -1.07 12.24 -9.15
CA LEU A 106 -1.30 10.99 -8.42
C LEU A 106 -2.27 11.28 -7.28
N SER A 107 -3.43 10.63 -7.27
CA SER A 107 -4.48 10.82 -6.26
C SER A 107 -4.83 9.50 -5.60
N VAL A 108 -4.64 9.42 -4.29
CA VAL A 108 -4.95 8.23 -3.48
C VAL A 108 -6.45 8.15 -3.21
N ASP A 109 -6.99 6.94 -3.13
CA ASP A 109 -8.32 6.69 -2.56
C ASP A 109 -8.28 6.98 -1.04
N ALA A 110 -8.61 8.22 -0.67
CA ALA A 110 -8.54 8.70 0.69
C ALA A 110 -9.51 7.98 1.63
N ALA A 111 -10.68 7.57 1.15
CA ALA A 111 -11.66 6.83 1.95
C ALA A 111 -11.12 5.44 2.32
N ARG A 112 -10.57 4.72 1.33
CA ARG A 112 -9.92 3.42 1.56
C ARG A 112 -8.71 3.54 2.49
N ARG A 113 -7.84 4.54 2.29
CA ARG A 113 -6.69 4.82 3.18
C ARG A 113 -7.15 5.09 4.61
N GLY A 114 -8.25 5.84 4.80
CA GLY A 114 -8.83 6.11 6.12
C GLY A 114 -9.23 4.82 6.85
N ALA A 115 -9.88 3.89 6.16
CA ALA A 115 -10.24 2.58 6.71
C ALA A 115 -9.00 1.74 7.07
N ILE A 116 -7.97 1.73 6.21
CA ILE A 116 -6.70 1.03 6.48
C ILE A 116 -6.01 1.62 7.72
N ARG A 117 -5.96 2.95 7.85
CA ARG A 117 -5.38 3.63 9.03
C ARG A 117 -6.13 3.28 10.31
N ALA A 118 -7.45 3.20 10.26
CA ALA A 118 -8.27 2.78 11.41
C ALA A 118 -7.94 1.33 11.83
N ASN A 119 -7.84 0.42 10.88
CA ASN A 119 -7.46 -0.98 11.13
C ASN A 119 -6.01 -1.11 11.63
N HIS A 120 -5.10 -0.27 11.15
CA HIS A 120 -3.73 -0.22 11.66
C HIS A 120 -3.70 0.22 13.15
N SER A 121 -4.44 1.25 13.50
CA SER A 121 -4.58 1.69 14.89
C SER A 121 -5.23 0.62 15.76
N ALA A 122 -6.29 -0.04 15.28
CA ALA A 122 -6.94 -1.15 15.96
C ALA A 122 -5.98 -2.33 16.19
N THR A 123 -5.05 -2.59 15.27
CA THR A 123 -4.02 -3.63 15.45
C THR A 123 -3.10 -3.34 16.65
N HIS A 124 -2.70 -2.09 16.86
CA HIS A 124 -1.90 -1.72 18.03
C HIS A 124 -2.70 -1.86 19.34
N LEU A 125 -3.96 -1.42 19.36
CA LEU A 125 -4.84 -1.60 20.52
C LEU A 125 -5.06 -3.08 20.83
N LEU A 126 -5.27 -3.91 19.80
CA LEU A 126 -5.43 -5.35 19.94
C LEU A 126 -4.17 -6.01 20.54
N ASN A 127 -2.99 -5.61 20.09
CA ASN A 127 -1.74 -6.13 20.67
C ASN A 127 -1.62 -5.82 22.16
N GLU A 128 -1.91 -4.58 22.57
CA GLU A 128 -1.87 -4.19 23.99
C GLU A 128 -2.95 -4.90 24.81
N ALA A 129 -4.17 -5.02 24.29
CA ALA A 129 -5.26 -5.75 24.96
C ALA A 129 -4.92 -7.24 25.16
N LEU A 130 -4.35 -7.89 24.14
CA LEU A 130 -3.88 -9.28 24.25
C LEU A 130 -2.77 -9.44 25.29
N ARG A 131 -1.82 -8.52 25.35
CA ARG A 131 -0.76 -8.54 26.37
C ARG A 131 -1.30 -8.30 27.77
N ALA A 132 -2.27 -7.41 27.93
CA ALA A 132 -2.93 -7.15 29.21
C ALA A 132 -3.74 -8.35 29.70
N ALA A 133 -4.49 -9.00 28.82
CA ALA A 133 -5.34 -10.13 29.17
C ALA A 133 -4.59 -11.47 29.34
N LEU A 134 -3.58 -11.74 28.50
CA LEU A 134 -2.92 -13.04 28.41
C LEU A 134 -1.50 -13.05 28.98
N GLY A 135 -0.85 -11.89 29.10
CA GLY A 135 0.48 -11.73 29.65
C GLY A 135 1.54 -11.25 28.67
N ALA A 136 2.69 -10.85 29.22
CA ALA A 136 3.79 -10.22 28.49
C ALA A 136 4.49 -11.15 27.46
N HIS A 137 4.22 -12.47 27.50
CA HIS A 137 4.75 -13.44 26.54
C HIS A 137 4.11 -13.32 25.15
N VAL A 138 2.97 -12.63 25.03
CA VAL A 138 2.31 -12.38 23.73
C VAL A 138 3.22 -11.50 22.88
N ALA A 139 3.60 -12.03 21.71
CA ALA A 139 4.44 -11.34 20.75
C ALA A 139 3.82 -11.46 19.36
N GLN A 140 3.80 -10.36 18.63
CA GLN A 140 3.35 -10.32 17.24
C GLN A 140 4.24 -11.23 16.38
N LYS A 141 3.61 -12.08 15.56
CA LYS A 141 4.25 -12.95 14.58
C LYS A 141 3.98 -12.54 13.14
N GLY A 142 2.89 -11.84 12.91
CA GLY A 142 2.49 -11.30 11.63
C GLY A 142 1.28 -10.41 11.78
N SER A 143 0.98 -9.62 10.76
CA SER A 143 -0.24 -8.82 10.69
C SER A 143 -0.63 -8.55 9.24
N LEU A 144 -1.91 -8.27 9.04
CA LEU A 144 -2.46 -7.74 7.81
C LEU A 144 -3.42 -6.61 8.15
N ASN A 145 -3.20 -5.44 7.58
CA ASN A 145 -4.10 -4.30 7.68
C ASN A 145 -4.61 -3.94 6.27
N ALA A 146 -5.88 -4.20 6.05
CA ALA A 146 -6.62 -3.86 4.83
C ALA A 146 -7.78 -2.91 5.17
N ASP A 147 -8.51 -2.47 4.17
CA ASP A 147 -9.66 -1.57 4.34
C ASP A 147 -10.88 -2.28 4.95
N ASP A 148 -11.04 -3.57 4.67
CA ASP A 148 -12.17 -4.40 5.08
C ASP A 148 -11.90 -5.28 6.31
N ARG A 149 -10.62 -5.45 6.69
CA ARG A 149 -10.23 -6.35 7.78
C ARG A 149 -8.83 -6.07 8.30
N LEU A 150 -8.59 -6.56 9.51
CA LEU A 150 -7.24 -6.77 10.04
C LEU A 150 -7.04 -8.25 10.41
N ARG A 151 -5.80 -8.71 10.38
CA ARG A 151 -5.37 -9.99 10.93
C ARG A 151 -4.17 -9.73 11.84
N PHE A 152 -4.18 -10.35 13.00
CA PHE A 152 -3.08 -10.26 13.95
C PHE A 152 -2.66 -11.67 14.40
N ASP A 153 -1.48 -12.09 14.01
CA ASP A 153 -0.91 -13.38 14.36
C ASP A 153 0.01 -13.19 15.58
N PHE A 154 -0.20 -13.96 16.64
CA PHE A 154 0.55 -13.80 17.88
C PHE A 154 0.90 -15.14 18.53
N SER A 155 1.94 -15.15 19.38
CA SER A 155 2.34 -16.31 20.15
C SER A 155 1.51 -16.43 21.42
N HIS A 156 0.86 -17.59 21.60
CA HIS A 156 0.20 -17.99 22.83
C HIS A 156 0.16 -19.53 22.93
N GLY A 157 0.32 -20.07 24.12
CA GLY A 157 0.49 -21.54 24.31
C GLY A 157 -0.79 -22.36 24.21
N LYS A 158 -1.98 -21.73 24.17
CA LYS A 158 -3.29 -22.38 24.13
C LYS A 158 -4.31 -21.54 23.36
N ALA A 159 -5.42 -22.14 22.97
CA ALA A 159 -6.56 -21.38 22.44
C ALA A 159 -7.13 -20.43 23.52
N LEU A 160 -7.61 -19.26 23.12
CA LEU A 160 -8.27 -18.32 24.01
C LEU A 160 -9.62 -18.88 24.46
N SER A 161 -9.97 -18.69 25.73
CA SER A 161 -11.31 -18.94 26.24
C SER A 161 -12.30 -17.86 25.80
N ALA A 162 -13.60 -18.13 25.92
CA ALA A 162 -14.64 -17.15 25.63
C ALA A 162 -14.52 -15.90 26.51
N ASP A 163 -14.15 -16.08 27.79
CA ASP A 163 -13.96 -14.97 28.74
C ASP A 163 -12.73 -14.13 28.38
N GLU A 164 -11.61 -14.76 27.99
CA GLU A 164 -10.41 -14.06 27.51
C GLU A 164 -10.71 -13.25 26.23
N LEU A 165 -11.46 -13.82 25.29
CA LEU A 165 -11.90 -13.09 24.07
C LEU A 165 -12.77 -11.89 24.41
N ALA A 166 -13.76 -12.07 25.30
CA ALA A 166 -14.64 -10.98 25.74
C ALA A 166 -13.87 -9.85 26.45
N GLN A 167 -12.87 -10.22 27.27
CA GLN A 167 -12.00 -9.23 27.93
C GLN A 167 -11.17 -8.44 26.91
N VAL A 168 -10.56 -9.11 25.92
CA VAL A 168 -9.78 -8.45 24.87
C VAL A 168 -10.67 -7.51 24.04
N GLU A 169 -11.87 -7.98 23.67
CA GLU A 169 -12.83 -7.15 22.91
C GLU A 169 -13.27 -5.90 23.68
N ALA A 170 -13.55 -6.04 24.98
CA ALA A 170 -13.92 -4.92 25.85
C ALA A 170 -12.78 -3.90 26.03
N GLU A 171 -11.52 -4.35 26.03
CA GLU A 171 -10.35 -3.48 26.16
C GLU A 171 -10.07 -2.70 24.88
N VAL A 172 -10.36 -3.28 23.72
CA VAL A 172 -10.15 -2.63 22.40
C VAL A 172 -11.25 -1.59 22.10
N ASN A 173 -12.49 -1.80 22.57
CA ASN A 173 -13.64 -0.93 22.30
C ASN A 173 -13.86 0.15 23.38
#